data_f55f643637861b700a5d4ae320a6625d
#
_entry.id   f55f643637861b700a5d4ae320a6625d
#
_cell.length_a   1.000
_cell.length_b   1.000
_cell.length_c   1.000
_cell.angle_alpha   90.00
_cell.angle_beta   90.00
_cell.angle_gamma   90.00
#
_symmetry.space_group_name_H-M   'P 1'
#
loop_
_entity.id
_entity.type
_entity.pdbx_description
1 polymer ?
#
loop_
_entity_poly.entity_id
_entity_poly.type
_entity_poly.pdbx_seq_one_letter_code
_entity_poly.pdbx_strand_id
1 'polypeptide(L)'
;MEFLDIMGISHHYMEILNPSTPEKIIKLGKLLKLEEGKRVIDFGCGCAEPLTLWAEEFGITGIGIDISKDFCDRARQKLASSGLSDRIEIVCSNGADYIFEEGAFDAATCIGSTFIFGGWQQTLQVLKRAIRQNGRLGIGETHWLSNQVHPEYAQKQTTTHTETELTQFARDEGLELEYIIHASYDDWDRYISD
;
A
#
# COMPACT_ATOMS: atom_id res chain seq x y z
N MET A 1 8.89 -19.41 -14.51
CA MET A 1 7.95 -19.03 -13.44
C MET A 1 7.87 -17.53 -13.50
N GLU A 2 6.71 -16.99 -13.73
CA GLU A 2 6.49 -15.54 -13.80
C GLU A 2 6.58 -14.94 -12.38
N PHE A 3 6.86 -13.63 -12.28
CA PHE A 3 7.01 -12.95 -10.99
C PHE A 3 5.77 -13.14 -10.08
N LEU A 4 4.57 -13.06 -10.65
CA LEU A 4 3.31 -13.24 -9.92
C LEU A 4 3.13 -14.68 -9.37
N ASP A 5 3.63 -15.70 -10.09
CA ASP A 5 3.61 -17.09 -9.59
C ASP A 5 4.48 -17.23 -8.35
N ILE A 6 5.67 -16.60 -8.37
CA ILE A 6 6.61 -16.60 -7.24
C ILE A 6 5.97 -15.92 -6.04
N MET A 7 5.36 -14.75 -6.24
CA MET A 7 4.66 -14.01 -5.20
C MET A 7 3.50 -14.83 -4.59
N GLY A 8 2.70 -15.49 -5.43
CA GLY A 8 1.62 -16.37 -4.96
C GLY A 8 2.10 -17.53 -4.10
N ILE A 9 3.26 -18.12 -4.44
CA ILE A 9 3.84 -19.23 -3.66
C ILE A 9 4.45 -18.72 -2.36
N SER A 10 5.30 -17.69 -2.42
CA SER A 10 6.02 -17.17 -1.24
C SER A 10 5.12 -16.50 -0.21
N HIS A 11 3.95 -16.00 -0.61
CA HIS A 11 3.00 -15.31 0.27
C HIS A 11 1.70 -16.11 0.48
N HIS A 12 1.73 -17.42 0.17
CA HIS A 12 0.51 -18.24 0.19
C HIS A 12 -0.18 -18.26 1.56
N TYR A 13 0.58 -18.29 2.64
CA TYR A 13 0.06 -18.35 4.01
C TYR A 13 0.00 -16.99 4.71
N MET A 14 0.49 -15.94 4.06
CA MET A 14 0.52 -14.61 4.64
C MET A 14 -0.82 -13.88 4.44
N GLU A 15 -1.24 -13.13 5.45
CA GLU A 15 -2.36 -12.19 5.36
C GLU A 15 -1.84 -10.76 5.12
N ILE A 16 -0.78 -10.37 5.82
CA ILE A 16 -0.08 -9.09 5.64
C ILE A 16 1.14 -9.35 4.74
N LEU A 17 1.09 -8.85 3.51
CA LEU A 17 2.12 -9.06 2.49
C LEU A 17 3.27 -8.04 2.59
N ASN A 18 3.56 -7.54 3.78
CA ASN A 18 4.57 -6.52 4.06
C ASN A 18 5.15 -6.74 5.47
N PRO A 19 6.37 -6.26 5.76
CA PRO A 19 6.94 -6.29 7.11
C PRO A 19 6.21 -5.30 8.03
N SER A 20 4.97 -5.64 8.39
CA SER A 20 4.07 -4.80 9.18
C SER A 20 3.28 -5.66 10.18
N THR A 21 2.48 -5.02 11.03
CA THR A 21 1.57 -5.68 11.97
C THR A 21 0.19 -5.05 11.90
N PRO A 22 -0.87 -5.75 12.36
CA PRO A 22 -2.21 -5.17 12.46
C PRO A 22 -2.22 -3.84 13.21
N GLU A 23 -1.45 -3.70 14.30
CA GLU A 23 -1.38 -2.47 15.09
C GLU A 23 -0.76 -1.32 14.29
N LYS A 24 0.26 -1.58 13.46
CA LYS A 24 0.86 -0.58 12.57
C LYS A 24 -0.09 -0.17 11.46
N ILE A 25 -0.84 -1.11 10.91
CA ILE A 25 -1.87 -0.85 9.90
C ILE A 25 -3.00 0.02 10.51
N ILE A 26 -3.50 -0.31 11.70
CA ILE A 26 -4.48 0.51 12.42
C ILE A 26 -3.91 1.89 12.74
N LYS A 27 -2.64 1.98 13.19
CA LYS A 27 -1.97 3.27 13.40
C LYS A 27 -1.93 4.11 12.13
N LEU A 28 -1.62 3.50 10.98
CA LEU A 28 -1.66 4.19 9.69
C LEU A 28 -3.07 4.72 9.40
N GLY A 29 -4.12 3.93 9.62
CA GLY A 29 -5.51 4.38 9.47
C GLY A 29 -5.84 5.62 10.33
N LYS A 30 -5.37 5.64 11.59
CA LYS A 30 -5.52 6.83 12.47
C LYS A 30 -4.78 8.06 11.92
N LEU A 31 -3.58 7.87 11.39
CA LEU A 31 -2.79 8.94 10.77
C LEU A 31 -3.42 9.44 9.46
N LEU A 32 -4.05 8.56 8.70
CA LEU A 32 -4.86 8.89 7.53
C LEU A 32 -6.20 9.58 7.91
N LYS A 33 -6.50 9.71 9.20
CA LYS A 33 -7.75 10.27 9.76
C LYS A 33 -8.98 9.54 9.23
N LEU A 34 -8.89 8.22 9.17
CA LEU A 34 -10.00 7.38 8.77
C LEU A 34 -11.07 7.38 9.87
N GLU A 35 -12.31 7.49 9.44
CA GLU A 35 -13.50 7.48 10.28
C GLU A 35 -14.69 7.00 9.45
N GLU A 36 -15.83 6.75 10.07
CA GLU A 36 -17.02 6.25 9.38
C GLU A 36 -17.43 7.12 8.19
N GLY A 37 -17.71 6.47 7.07
CA GLY A 37 -18.09 7.11 5.81
C GLY A 37 -16.94 7.61 4.96
N LYS A 38 -15.68 7.52 5.43
CA LYS A 38 -14.52 7.83 4.59
C LYS A 38 -14.34 6.79 3.50
N ARG A 39 -13.83 7.26 2.37
CA ARG A 39 -13.62 6.46 1.16
C ARG A 39 -12.13 6.30 0.87
N VAL A 40 -11.66 5.07 0.75
CA VAL A 40 -10.24 4.73 0.55
C VAL A 40 -10.03 4.01 -0.77
N ILE A 41 -8.93 4.29 -1.47
CA ILE A 41 -8.45 3.49 -2.60
C ILE A 41 -7.07 2.94 -2.27
N ASP A 42 -6.85 1.64 -2.48
CA ASP A 42 -5.59 0.95 -2.19
C ASP A 42 -5.06 0.23 -3.44
N PHE A 43 -3.90 0.66 -3.93
CA PHE A 43 -3.26 0.09 -5.10
C PHE A 43 -2.21 -0.96 -4.71
N GLY A 44 -2.33 -2.16 -5.27
CA GLY A 44 -1.57 -3.33 -4.84
C GLY A 44 -2.06 -3.83 -3.49
N CYS A 45 -3.39 -3.94 -3.34
CA CYS A 45 -4.02 -4.24 -2.04
C CYS A 45 -3.76 -5.67 -1.53
N GLY A 46 -3.21 -6.56 -2.35
CA GLY A 46 -2.95 -7.95 -2.00
C GLY A 46 -4.22 -8.65 -1.50
N CYS A 47 -4.14 -9.28 -0.33
CA CYS A 47 -5.28 -9.91 0.33
C CYS A 47 -6.20 -8.93 1.06
N ALA A 48 -6.08 -7.63 0.81
CA ALA A 48 -6.87 -6.52 1.34
C ALA A 48 -6.85 -6.43 2.89
N GLU A 49 -5.78 -6.85 3.54
CA GLU A 49 -5.70 -6.79 5.01
C GLU A 49 -5.83 -5.35 5.55
N PRO A 50 -5.12 -4.32 4.99
CA PRO A 50 -5.32 -2.95 5.44
C PRO A 50 -6.76 -2.48 5.32
N LEU A 51 -7.40 -2.70 4.17
CA LEU A 51 -8.79 -2.29 3.95
C LEU A 51 -9.77 -3.00 4.88
N THR A 52 -9.56 -4.30 5.15
CA THR A 52 -10.36 -5.08 6.09
C THR A 52 -10.28 -4.51 7.49
N LEU A 53 -9.06 -4.34 8.02
CA LEU A 53 -8.82 -3.79 9.36
C LEU A 53 -9.38 -2.35 9.50
N TRP A 54 -9.23 -1.54 8.46
CA TRP A 54 -9.77 -0.17 8.51
C TRP A 54 -11.30 -0.14 8.39
N ALA A 55 -11.91 -1.06 7.64
CA ALA A 55 -13.38 -1.15 7.57
C ALA A 55 -13.97 -1.63 8.90
N GLU A 56 -13.32 -2.57 9.57
CA GLU A 56 -13.71 -3.05 10.90
C GLU A 56 -13.55 -1.98 11.98
N GLU A 57 -12.38 -1.32 12.03
CA GLU A 57 -12.04 -0.37 13.10
C GLU A 57 -12.69 1.00 12.91
N PHE A 58 -12.77 1.50 11.66
CA PHE A 58 -13.17 2.88 11.37
C PHE A 58 -14.47 2.98 10.59
N GLY A 59 -15.02 1.89 10.07
CA GLY A 59 -16.26 1.91 9.29
C GLY A 59 -16.12 2.55 7.90
N ILE A 60 -14.93 2.48 7.29
CA ILE A 60 -14.69 3.02 5.95
C ILE A 60 -15.39 2.22 4.86
N THR A 61 -15.49 2.82 3.68
CA THR A 61 -15.72 2.13 2.41
C THR A 61 -14.49 2.27 1.52
N GLY A 62 -14.30 1.37 0.56
CA GLY A 62 -13.11 1.47 -0.27
C GLY A 62 -13.06 0.54 -1.47
N ILE A 63 -11.99 0.75 -2.24
CA ILE A 63 -11.66 -0.07 -3.41
C ILE A 63 -10.22 -0.54 -3.25
N GLY A 64 -10.01 -1.85 -3.34
CA GLY A 64 -8.70 -2.45 -3.45
C GLY A 64 -8.44 -2.93 -4.88
N ILE A 65 -7.30 -2.59 -5.44
CA ILE A 65 -6.89 -3.01 -6.77
C ILE A 65 -5.65 -3.90 -6.65
N ASP A 66 -5.70 -5.09 -7.23
CA ASP A 66 -4.55 -5.97 -7.35
C ASP A 66 -4.58 -6.73 -8.67
N ILE A 67 -3.42 -7.04 -9.24
CA ILE A 67 -3.31 -7.78 -10.50
C ILE A 67 -3.37 -9.29 -10.27
N SER A 68 -3.03 -9.78 -9.08
CA SER A 68 -3.02 -11.20 -8.75
C SER A 68 -4.44 -11.71 -8.52
N LYS A 69 -4.87 -12.62 -9.40
CA LYS A 69 -6.18 -13.26 -9.22
C LYS A 69 -6.29 -14.02 -7.90
N ASP A 70 -5.22 -14.68 -7.46
CA ASP A 70 -5.19 -15.43 -6.21
C ASP A 70 -5.41 -14.49 -5.01
N PHE A 71 -4.68 -13.37 -4.95
CA PHE A 71 -4.85 -12.39 -3.89
C PHE A 71 -6.24 -11.76 -3.91
N CYS A 72 -6.76 -11.41 -5.09
CA CYS A 72 -8.12 -10.89 -5.23
C CYS A 72 -9.18 -11.87 -4.73
N ASP A 73 -9.05 -13.15 -5.03
CA ASP A 73 -10.01 -14.18 -4.61
C ASP A 73 -9.94 -14.40 -3.09
N ARG A 74 -8.74 -14.43 -2.51
CA ARG A 74 -8.52 -14.48 -1.05
C ARG A 74 -9.10 -13.22 -0.35
N ALA A 75 -8.86 -12.04 -0.91
CA ALA A 75 -9.42 -10.78 -0.42
C ALA A 75 -10.95 -10.81 -0.39
N ARG A 76 -11.59 -11.22 -1.48
CA ARG A 76 -13.06 -11.33 -1.55
C ARG A 76 -13.61 -12.36 -0.56
N GLN A 77 -12.95 -13.49 -0.40
CA GLN A 77 -13.33 -14.52 0.57
C GLN A 77 -13.23 -13.99 2.01
N LYS A 78 -12.15 -13.27 2.34
CA LYS A 78 -11.95 -12.61 3.64
C LYS A 78 -13.07 -11.61 3.91
N LEU A 79 -13.33 -10.70 2.99
CA LEU A 79 -14.38 -9.68 3.12
C LEU A 79 -15.77 -10.31 3.28
N ALA A 80 -16.06 -11.38 2.56
CA ALA A 80 -17.33 -12.09 2.71
C ALA A 80 -17.47 -12.75 4.09
N SER A 81 -16.41 -13.37 4.63
CA SER A 81 -16.42 -13.96 5.95
C SER A 81 -16.53 -12.94 7.09
N SER A 82 -16.01 -11.74 6.88
CA SER A 82 -16.11 -10.60 7.81
C SER A 82 -17.37 -9.74 7.63
N GLY A 83 -18.24 -10.07 6.65
CA GLY A 83 -19.45 -9.28 6.38
C GLY A 83 -19.18 -7.88 5.80
N LEU A 84 -18.04 -7.70 5.12
CA LEU A 84 -17.57 -6.41 4.60
C LEU A 84 -17.72 -6.26 3.08
N SER A 85 -18.31 -7.24 2.39
CA SER A 85 -18.44 -7.23 0.91
C SER A 85 -19.24 -6.02 0.37
N ASP A 86 -20.11 -5.45 1.17
CA ASP A 86 -20.87 -4.25 0.79
C ASP A 86 -20.10 -2.94 1.05
N ARG A 87 -18.97 -3.02 1.77
CA ARG A 87 -18.13 -1.86 2.10
C ARG A 87 -16.88 -1.76 1.25
N ILE A 88 -16.26 -2.88 0.94
CA ILE A 88 -14.98 -2.95 0.21
C ILE A 88 -15.15 -3.71 -1.10
N GLU A 89 -14.86 -3.04 -2.19
CA GLU A 89 -14.82 -3.62 -3.53
C GLU A 89 -13.38 -4.07 -3.86
N ILE A 90 -13.21 -5.27 -4.43
CA ILE A 90 -11.92 -5.75 -4.94
C ILE A 90 -11.95 -5.85 -6.46
N VAL A 91 -11.09 -5.09 -7.10
CA VAL A 91 -10.90 -5.05 -8.55
C VAL A 91 -9.64 -5.80 -8.93
N CYS A 92 -9.80 -6.90 -9.67
CA CYS A 92 -8.66 -7.66 -10.19
C CYS A 92 -8.21 -7.05 -11.53
N SER A 93 -7.23 -6.16 -11.45
CA SER A 93 -6.73 -5.39 -12.60
C SER A 93 -5.31 -4.89 -12.33
N ASN A 94 -4.57 -4.59 -13.40
CA ASN A 94 -3.34 -3.83 -13.25
C ASN A 94 -3.68 -2.43 -12.73
N GLY A 95 -3.10 -2.05 -11.58
CA GLY A 95 -3.35 -0.76 -10.96
C GLY A 95 -2.95 0.44 -11.83
N ALA A 96 -1.94 0.27 -12.71
CA ALA A 96 -1.52 1.33 -13.62
C ALA A 96 -2.58 1.64 -14.71
N ASP A 97 -3.41 0.66 -15.05
CA ASP A 97 -4.44 0.78 -16.10
C ASP A 97 -5.82 1.09 -15.49
N TYR A 98 -5.95 1.06 -14.16
CA TYR A 98 -7.22 1.29 -13.49
C TYR A 98 -7.65 2.76 -13.58
N ILE A 99 -8.85 2.99 -14.10
CA ILE A 99 -9.42 4.33 -14.23
C ILE A 99 -10.29 4.60 -13.00
N PHE A 100 -9.97 5.66 -12.27
CA PHE A 100 -10.71 6.12 -11.10
C PHE A 100 -11.17 7.56 -11.27
N GLU A 101 -12.17 7.95 -10.50
CA GLU A 101 -12.62 9.34 -10.41
C GLU A 101 -11.61 10.16 -9.59
N GLU A 102 -11.07 11.20 -10.21
CA GLU A 102 -10.10 12.09 -9.55
C GLU A 102 -10.77 12.88 -8.42
N GLY A 103 -10.06 13.00 -7.30
CA GLY A 103 -10.56 13.72 -6.13
C GLY A 103 -11.71 13.04 -5.39
N ALA A 104 -11.97 11.76 -5.64
CA ALA A 104 -13.11 11.04 -5.07
C ALA A 104 -12.85 10.38 -3.71
N PHE A 105 -11.58 10.26 -3.30
CA PHE A 105 -11.20 9.49 -2.12
C PHE A 105 -10.71 10.40 -0.99
N ASP A 106 -11.00 10.01 0.25
CA ASP A 106 -10.49 10.67 1.46
C ASP A 106 -9.03 10.29 1.71
N ALA A 107 -8.67 9.06 1.40
CA ALA A 107 -7.32 8.57 1.44
C ALA A 107 -7.00 7.66 0.25
N ALA A 108 -5.73 7.65 -0.16
CA ALA A 108 -5.20 6.74 -1.17
C ALA A 108 -3.92 6.10 -0.64
N THR A 109 -3.78 4.79 -0.86
CA THR A 109 -2.65 4.03 -0.38
C THR A 109 -2.00 3.18 -1.47
N CYS A 110 -0.68 2.95 -1.31
CA CYS A 110 0.09 1.98 -2.06
C CYS A 110 1.23 1.49 -1.16
N ILE A 111 1.12 0.29 -0.59
CA ILE A 111 2.03 -0.20 0.43
C ILE A 111 2.82 -1.40 -0.11
N GLY A 112 4.14 -1.23 -0.34
CA GLY A 112 5.01 -2.27 -0.88
C GLY A 112 4.81 -2.56 -2.36
N SER A 113 4.16 -1.67 -3.12
CA SER A 113 3.76 -1.92 -4.50
C SER A 113 4.00 -0.72 -5.43
N THR A 114 4.91 0.19 -5.10
CA THR A 114 5.17 1.39 -5.91
C THR A 114 5.68 1.08 -7.32
N PHE A 115 6.22 -0.12 -7.53
CA PHE A 115 6.65 -0.62 -8.84
C PHE A 115 5.50 -0.67 -9.86
N ILE A 116 4.24 -0.73 -9.43
CA ILE A 116 3.04 -0.68 -10.30
C ILE A 116 3.09 0.56 -11.19
N PHE A 117 3.54 1.68 -10.66
CA PHE A 117 3.58 2.98 -11.35
C PHE A 117 4.99 3.36 -11.82
N GLY A 118 5.99 2.49 -11.64
CA GLY A 118 7.38 2.77 -12.01
C GLY A 118 8.19 3.41 -10.89
N GLY A 119 7.72 3.39 -9.66
CA GLY A 119 8.44 3.82 -8.46
C GLY A 119 7.72 4.90 -7.66
N TRP A 120 8.43 5.43 -6.65
CA TRP A 120 7.88 6.35 -5.64
C TRP A 120 7.26 7.62 -6.20
N GLN A 121 7.97 8.33 -7.08
CA GLN A 121 7.52 9.63 -7.60
C GLN A 121 6.22 9.50 -8.40
N GLN A 122 6.15 8.53 -9.31
CA GLN A 122 4.96 8.26 -10.12
C GLN A 122 3.79 7.83 -9.25
N THR A 123 4.06 7.04 -8.21
CA THR A 123 3.04 6.64 -7.23
C THR A 123 2.47 7.86 -6.50
N LEU A 124 3.32 8.79 -6.02
CA LEU A 124 2.86 10.03 -5.39
C LEU A 124 1.88 10.80 -6.31
N GLN A 125 2.21 10.93 -7.59
CA GLN A 125 1.38 11.65 -8.57
C GLN A 125 0.02 10.98 -8.77
N VAL A 126 -0.01 9.65 -8.85
CA VAL A 126 -1.27 8.91 -9.00
C VAL A 126 -2.13 9.03 -7.75
N LEU A 127 -1.56 8.79 -6.57
CA LEU A 127 -2.32 8.87 -5.32
C LEU A 127 -2.83 10.29 -5.06
N LYS A 128 -2.03 11.32 -5.38
CA LYS A 128 -2.43 12.72 -5.27
C LYS A 128 -3.65 13.06 -6.14
N ARG A 129 -3.74 12.48 -7.34
CA ARG A 129 -4.91 12.65 -8.21
C ARG A 129 -6.15 11.97 -7.65
N ALA A 130 -6.00 10.84 -6.96
CA ALA A 130 -7.12 10.08 -6.42
C ALA A 130 -7.79 10.78 -5.23
N ILE A 131 -7.04 11.50 -4.41
CA ILE A 131 -7.58 12.12 -3.20
C ILE A 131 -8.24 13.47 -3.47
N ARG A 132 -9.27 13.74 -2.69
CA ARG A 132 -9.90 15.07 -2.62
C ARG A 132 -8.97 16.11 -1.97
N GLN A 133 -9.36 17.37 -2.04
CA GLN A 133 -8.67 18.42 -1.30
C GLN A 133 -8.61 18.08 0.20
N ASN A 134 -7.43 18.20 0.80
CA ASN A 134 -7.12 17.77 2.18
C ASN A 134 -7.24 16.26 2.44
N GLY A 135 -7.31 15.44 1.40
CA GLY A 135 -7.17 13.99 1.51
C GLY A 135 -5.74 13.61 1.92
N ARG A 136 -5.54 12.35 2.26
CA ARG A 136 -4.27 11.85 2.80
C ARG A 136 -3.71 10.72 1.96
N LEU A 137 -2.38 10.61 1.94
CA LEU A 137 -1.66 9.53 1.26
C LEU A 137 -0.96 8.64 2.26
N GLY A 138 -0.99 7.34 2.03
CA GLY A 138 -0.16 6.35 2.71
C GLY A 138 0.67 5.58 1.69
N ILE A 139 1.99 5.71 1.73
CA ILE A 139 2.89 4.95 0.86
C ILE A 139 3.86 4.16 1.72
N GLY A 140 4.01 2.87 1.42
CA GLY A 140 5.01 2.01 2.01
C GLY A 140 6.04 1.61 0.96
N GLU A 141 7.33 1.76 1.28
CA GLU A 141 8.41 1.38 0.40
C GLU A 141 9.67 1.02 1.17
N THR A 142 10.50 0.16 0.58
CA THR A 142 11.86 -0.07 1.05
C THR A 142 12.74 1.14 0.75
N HIS A 143 13.67 1.43 1.65
CA HIS A 143 14.59 2.54 1.46
C HIS A 143 16.01 2.18 1.94
N TRP A 144 17.00 2.89 1.41
CA TRP A 144 18.37 2.78 1.89
C TRP A 144 18.50 3.43 3.28
N LEU A 145 19.06 2.69 4.25
CA LEU A 145 19.35 3.21 5.60
C LEU A 145 20.55 4.16 5.61
N SER A 146 21.33 4.20 4.52
CA SER A 146 22.56 4.99 4.39
C SER A 146 22.77 5.43 2.96
N ASN A 147 23.41 6.59 2.77
CA ASN A 147 23.89 7.06 1.47
C ASN A 147 25.12 6.25 0.97
N GLN A 148 25.71 5.41 1.81
CA GLN A 148 26.85 4.58 1.48
C GLN A 148 26.39 3.19 1.00
N VAL A 149 25.74 3.16 -0.14
CA VAL A 149 25.32 1.90 -0.78
C VAL A 149 26.42 1.46 -1.75
N HIS A 150 26.76 0.16 -1.70
CA HIS A 150 27.74 -0.38 -2.64
C HIS A 150 27.27 -0.16 -4.08
N PRO A 151 28.13 0.35 -5.00
CA PRO A 151 27.71 0.74 -6.35
C PRO A 151 26.97 -0.34 -7.15
N GLU A 152 27.36 -1.60 -6.96
CA GLU A 152 26.72 -2.74 -7.63
C GLU A 152 25.24 -2.90 -7.23
N TYR A 153 24.93 -2.69 -5.93
CA TYR A 153 23.54 -2.73 -5.46
C TYR A 153 22.75 -1.52 -5.93
N ALA A 154 23.34 -0.33 -5.85
CA ALA A 154 22.69 0.90 -6.31
C ALA A 154 22.33 0.85 -7.80
N GLN A 155 23.18 0.23 -8.63
CA GLN A 155 22.91 0.03 -10.05
C GLN A 155 21.77 -0.97 -10.34
N LYS A 156 21.54 -1.95 -9.47
CA LYS A 156 20.48 -2.95 -9.61
C LYS A 156 19.14 -2.48 -9.05
N GLN A 157 19.16 -1.53 -8.12
CA GLN A 157 17.99 -1.05 -7.37
C GLN A 157 17.77 0.46 -7.64
N THR A 158 17.53 0.79 -8.91
CA THR A 158 17.45 2.18 -9.38
C THR A 158 16.24 2.95 -8.85
N THR A 159 15.25 2.26 -8.33
CA THR A 159 14.03 2.85 -7.75
C THR A 159 14.05 2.92 -6.22
N THR A 160 15.11 2.40 -5.58
CA THR A 160 15.28 2.46 -4.12
C THR A 160 16.05 3.72 -3.76
N HIS A 161 15.49 4.53 -2.88
CA HIS A 161 15.99 5.82 -2.45
C HIS A 161 16.27 5.83 -0.95
N THR A 162 16.95 6.85 -0.46
CA THR A 162 17.04 7.12 0.97
C THR A 162 15.75 7.77 1.49
N GLU A 163 15.48 7.67 2.78
CA GLU A 163 14.33 8.34 3.41
C GLU A 163 14.32 9.84 3.14
N THR A 164 15.50 10.47 3.12
CA THR A 164 15.64 11.90 2.80
C THR A 164 15.20 12.21 1.37
N GLU A 165 15.61 11.40 0.40
CA GLU A 165 15.20 11.56 -1.00
C GLU A 165 13.70 11.33 -1.18
N LEU A 166 13.14 10.26 -0.57
CA LEU A 166 11.70 9.98 -0.60
C LEU A 166 10.88 11.16 -0.04
N THR A 167 11.35 11.75 1.06
CA THR A 167 10.72 12.93 1.66
C THR A 167 10.84 14.16 0.75
N GLN A 168 11.98 14.35 0.10
CA GLN A 168 12.17 15.48 -0.82
C GLN A 168 11.24 15.36 -2.04
N PHE A 169 11.11 14.18 -2.63
CA PHE A 169 10.16 13.94 -3.73
C PHE A 169 8.72 14.28 -3.34
N ALA A 170 8.30 13.95 -2.10
CA ALA A 170 6.98 14.31 -1.62
C ALA A 170 6.79 15.85 -1.51
N ARG A 171 7.81 16.55 -1.03
CA ARG A 171 7.80 18.04 -0.97
C ARG A 171 7.76 18.68 -2.34
N ASP A 172 8.50 18.16 -3.31
CA ASP A 172 8.54 18.65 -4.69
C ASP A 172 7.15 18.49 -5.36
N GLU A 173 6.38 17.49 -4.96
CA GLU A 173 4.97 17.32 -5.35
C GLU A 173 3.99 18.19 -4.54
N GLY A 174 4.48 19.04 -3.64
CA GLY A 174 3.66 19.90 -2.79
C GLY A 174 2.92 19.16 -1.68
N LEU A 175 3.45 18.00 -1.26
CA LEU A 175 2.94 17.21 -0.14
C LEU A 175 3.75 17.51 1.12
N GLU A 176 3.09 17.41 2.26
CA GLU A 176 3.72 17.54 3.58
C GLU A 176 3.79 16.17 4.26
N LEU A 177 5.00 15.78 4.68
CA LEU A 177 5.19 14.58 5.46
C LEU A 177 4.70 14.80 6.90
N GLU A 178 3.69 14.05 7.33
CA GLU A 178 3.18 14.14 8.69
C GLU A 178 3.78 13.08 9.62
N TYR A 179 4.03 11.88 9.10
CA TYR A 179 4.52 10.77 9.94
C TYR A 179 5.21 9.67 9.13
N ILE A 180 6.15 8.99 9.77
CA ILE A 180 6.80 7.77 9.25
C ILE A 180 6.57 6.62 10.24
N ILE A 181 6.21 5.45 9.72
CA ILE A 181 6.13 4.20 10.47
C ILE A 181 7.21 3.28 9.91
N HIS A 182 8.25 2.99 10.70
CA HIS A 182 9.28 2.06 10.30
C HIS A 182 8.90 0.61 10.63
N ALA A 183 9.22 -0.32 9.74
CA ALA A 183 9.29 -1.73 10.06
C ALA A 183 10.42 -1.98 11.06
N SER A 184 10.18 -2.78 12.09
CA SER A 184 11.21 -3.25 13.02
C SER A 184 11.97 -4.45 12.43
N TYR A 185 13.09 -4.82 13.04
CA TYR A 185 13.76 -6.07 12.70
C TYR A 185 12.84 -7.28 12.90
N ASP A 186 12.04 -7.30 13.97
CA ASP A 186 11.07 -8.37 14.24
C ASP A 186 9.97 -8.46 13.17
N ASP A 187 9.56 -7.33 12.59
CA ASP A 187 8.60 -7.33 11.48
C ASP A 187 9.21 -7.95 10.23
N TRP A 188 10.49 -7.65 9.95
CA TRP A 188 11.22 -8.25 8.85
C TRP A 188 11.47 -9.73 9.06
N ASP A 189 11.89 -10.14 10.27
CA ASP A 189 12.13 -11.55 10.60
C ASP A 189 10.85 -12.36 10.41
N ARG A 190 9.71 -11.87 10.87
CA ARG A 190 8.41 -12.50 10.65
C ARG A 190 8.06 -12.59 9.17
N TYR A 191 8.19 -11.48 8.42
CA TYR A 191 7.88 -11.42 6.99
C TYR A 191 8.73 -12.35 6.13
N ILE A 192 9.98 -12.61 6.51
CA ILE A 192 10.91 -13.50 5.78
C ILE A 192 10.73 -14.96 6.18
N SER A 193 10.26 -15.24 7.41
CA SER A 193 10.17 -16.61 7.95
C SER A 193 8.82 -17.29 7.73
N ASP A 194 7.77 -16.55 7.41
CA ASP A 194 6.45 -17.07 7.06
C ASP A 194 6.38 -17.46 5.57
#